data_be254f64ed3bf251bc786b15d43428a5
#
_entry.id   be254f64ed3bf251bc786b15d43428a5
#
_cell.length_a   1.000
_cell.length_b   1.000
_cell.length_c   1.000
_cell.angle_alpha   90.00
_cell.angle_beta   90.00
_cell.angle_gamma   90.00
#
_symmetry.space_group_name_H-M   'P 1'
#
loop_
_entity.id
_entity.type
_entity.pdbx_description
1 polymer ?
#
loop_
_entity_poly.entity_id
_entity_poly.type
_entity_poly.pdbx_seq_one_letter_code
_entity_poly.pdbx_strand_id
1 'polypeptide(L)'
;MTSALNALSSDDVLSDDLPPSEKTTERPSHEAVIVLGAGTETTARALAYISFELIQNPKMLEELRRELRTVLPNPDTVGLISTLAQLPFLVGDFPVQLCLYCQG
;
A
#
# COMPACT_ATOMS: atom_id res chain seq x y z
N MET A 1 17.57 7.55 7.51
CA MET A 1 16.22 8.10 7.42
C MET A 1 16.16 9.62 7.42
N THR A 2 16.97 10.29 8.21
CA THR A 2 17.06 11.76 8.24
C THR A 2 17.61 12.38 6.94
N SER A 3 18.47 11.68 6.19
CA SER A 3 19.05 12.20 4.93
C SER A 3 18.03 12.34 3.78
N ALA A 4 17.02 11.49 3.71
CA ALA A 4 16.00 11.56 2.68
C ALA A 4 15.00 12.70 2.92
N LEU A 5 14.74 13.02 4.20
CA LEU A 5 13.86 14.12 4.58
C LEU A 5 14.55 15.49 4.41
N ASN A 6 15.86 15.55 4.53
CA ASN A 6 16.64 16.77 4.27
C ASN A 6 16.87 17.05 2.77
N ALA A 7 16.69 16.04 1.91
CA ALA A 7 16.83 16.22 0.46
C ALA A 7 15.57 16.86 -0.19
N LEU A 8 14.43 16.79 0.51
CA LEU A 8 13.23 17.55 0.12
C LEU A 8 13.36 18.96 0.71
N SER A 9 13.85 19.87 -0.11
CA SER A 9 13.74 21.30 0.22
C SER A 9 12.27 21.66 0.41
N SER A 10 11.96 22.38 1.47
CA SER A 10 10.59 22.85 1.72
C SER A 10 9.99 23.63 0.53
N ASP A 11 10.84 24.21 -0.31
CA ASP A 11 10.44 24.94 -1.50
C ASP A 11 9.97 24.03 -2.63
N ASP A 12 10.48 22.77 -2.70
CA ASP A 12 10.09 21.80 -3.75
C ASP A 12 8.75 21.11 -3.45
N VAL A 13 8.29 21.14 -2.21
CA VAL A 13 7.05 20.48 -1.78
C VAL A 13 5.86 21.42 -1.75
N LEU A 14 6.11 22.72 -1.68
CA LEU A 14 5.07 23.74 -1.59
C LEU A 14 4.73 24.29 -2.97
N SER A 15 3.43 24.33 -3.29
CA SER A 15 2.93 24.95 -4.51
C SER A 15 3.34 26.43 -4.59
N ASP A 16 3.72 26.87 -5.78
CA ASP A 16 4.05 28.28 -6.06
C ASP A 16 2.88 29.24 -5.82
N ASP A 17 1.65 28.72 -5.87
CA ASP A 17 0.41 29.48 -5.65
C ASP A 17 0.14 29.83 -4.18
N LEU A 18 0.94 29.33 -3.22
CA LEU A 18 0.75 29.60 -1.82
C LEU A 18 1.32 30.98 -1.43
N PRO A 19 0.56 31.77 -0.62
CA PRO A 19 1.07 33.04 -0.12
C PRO A 19 2.32 32.84 0.76
N PRO A 20 3.26 33.80 0.76
CA PRO A 20 4.53 33.72 1.49
C PRO A 20 4.39 33.45 3.00
N SER A 21 3.27 33.93 3.59
CA SER A 21 2.95 33.71 5.00
C SER A 21 2.65 32.23 5.35
N GLU A 22 2.30 31.44 4.35
CA GLU A 22 1.97 30.02 4.49
C GLU A 22 3.16 29.09 4.15
N LYS A 23 4.20 29.66 3.54
CA LYS A 23 5.45 28.94 3.21
C LYS A 23 6.38 28.84 4.42
N THR A 24 5.85 28.46 5.58
CA THR A 24 6.65 28.22 6.79
C THR A 24 7.04 26.75 6.88
N THR A 25 8.18 26.47 7.49
CA THR A 25 8.68 25.08 7.65
C THR A 25 7.77 24.22 8.55
N GLU A 26 6.99 24.84 9.41
CA GLU A 26 6.08 24.15 10.34
C GLU A 26 4.90 23.48 9.64
N ARG A 27 4.31 24.15 8.66
CA ARG A 27 3.15 23.63 7.95
C ARG A 27 3.45 22.37 7.15
N PRO A 28 4.50 22.33 6.28
CA PRO A 28 4.84 21.09 5.57
C PRO A 28 5.21 19.96 6.50
N SER A 29 5.81 20.24 7.67
CA SER A 29 6.12 19.24 8.67
C SER A 29 4.86 18.59 9.24
N HIS A 30 3.85 19.38 9.58
CA HIS A 30 2.58 18.86 10.09
C HIS A 30 1.83 18.06 9.02
N GLU A 31 1.77 18.56 7.79
CA GLU A 31 1.14 17.85 6.69
C GLU A 31 1.85 16.54 6.36
N ALA A 32 3.18 16.51 6.39
CA ALA A 32 3.97 15.30 6.20
C ALA A 32 3.68 14.25 7.28
N VAL A 33 3.57 14.64 8.53
CA VAL A 33 3.22 13.72 9.64
C VAL A 33 1.84 13.11 9.43
N ILE A 34 0.85 13.92 9.01
CA ILE A 34 -0.51 13.45 8.74
C ILE A 34 -0.52 12.46 7.57
N VAL A 35 0.15 12.80 6.46
CA VAL A 35 0.21 11.94 5.26
C VAL A 35 0.93 10.62 5.55
N LEU A 36 2.07 10.68 6.25
CA LEU A 36 2.82 9.49 6.66
C LEU A 36 2.00 8.62 7.62
N GLY A 37 1.37 9.22 8.61
CA GLY A 37 0.50 8.52 9.56
C GLY A 37 -0.67 7.85 8.87
N ALA A 38 -1.41 8.58 8.07
CA ALA A 38 -2.56 8.06 7.34
C ALA A 38 -2.17 6.92 6.37
N GLY A 39 -1.10 7.11 5.59
CA GLY A 39 -0.65 6.12 4.63
C GLY A 39 -0.06 4.86 5.26
N THR A 40 0.71 5.01 6.34
CA THR A 40 1.37 3.88 7.00
C THR A 40 0.38 3.04 7.80
N GLU A 41 -0.45 3.65 8.61
CA GLU A 41 -1.39 2.97 9.51
C GLU A 41 -2.41 2.12 8.73
N THR A 42 -3.05 2.72 7.73
CA THR A 42 -4.10 2.04 6.95
C THR A 42 -3.54 0.88 6.14
N THR A 43 -2.41 1.06 5.47
CA THR A 43 -1.74 0.02 4.67
C THR A 43 -1.25 -1.12 5.55
N ALA A 44 -0.58 -0.82 6.67
CA ALA A 44 -0.10 -1.81 7.61
C ALA A 44 -1.23 -2.65 8.19
N ARG A 45 -2.34 -2.02 8.57
CA ARG A 45 -3.53 -2.70 9.08
C ARG A 45 -4.18 -3.60 8.03
N ALA A 46 -4.31 -3.12 6.80
CA ALA A 46 -4.84 -3.92 5.70
C ALA A 46 -3.97 -5.15 5.41
N LEU A 47 -2.66 -4.99 5.34
CA LEU A 47 -1.72 -6.10 5.13
C LEU A 47 -1.75 -7.11 6.28
N ALA A 48 -1.79 -6.65 7.52
CA ALA A 48 -1.89 -7.51 8.69
C ALA A 48 -3.17 -8.33 8.68
N TYR A 49 -4.30 -7.71 8.35
CA TYR A 49 -5.60 -8.36 8.26
C TYR A 49 -5.62 -9.41 7.13
N ILE A 50 -5.18 -9.04 5.94
CA ILE A 50 -5.10 -9.97 4.79
C ILE A 50 -4.22 -11.17 5.14
N SER A 51 -3.07 -10.95 5.75
CA SER A 51 -2.15 -12.03 6.16
C SER A 51 -2.77 -12.96 7.18
N PHE A 52 -3.48 -12.42 8.14
CA PHE A 52 -4.20 -13.20 9.17
C PHE A 52 -5.27 -14.09 8.55
N GLU A 53 -6.11 -13.55 7.66
CA GLU A 53 -7.16 -14.30 6.97
C GLU A 53 -6.58 -15.40 6.06
N LEU A 54 -5.50 -15.12 5.36
CA LEU A 54 -4.84 -16.12 4.51
C LEU A 54 -4.26 -17.29 5.32
N ILE A 55 -3.71 -17.02 6.51
CA ILE A 55 -3.18 -18.07 7.38
C ILE A 55 -4.32 -18.95 7.91
N GLN A 56 -5.46 -18.36 8.22
CA GLN A 56 -6.63 -19.10 8.71
C GLN A 56 -7.34 -19.91 7.61
N ASN A 57 -7.19 -19.50 6.36
CA ASN A 57 -7.87 -20.09 5.22
C ASN A 57 -6.87 -20.71 4.24
N PRO A 58 -6.33 -21.91 4.52
CA PRO A 58 -5.28 -22.52 3.69
C PRO A 58 -5.73 -22.80 2.25
N LYS A 59 -7.02 -23.03 2.02
CA LYS A 59 -7.56 -23.19 0.65
C LYS A 59 -7.43 -21.92 -0.18
N MET A 60 -7.80 -20.79 0.41
CA MET A 60 -7.66 -19.47 -0.22
C MET A 60 -6.20 -19.13 -0.50
N LEU A 61 -5.32 -19.43 0.46
CA LEU A 61 -3.88 -19.22 0.33
C LEU A 61 -3.28 -20.05 -0.82
N GLU A 62 -3.68 -21.32 -0.95
CA GLU A 62 -3.18 -22.20 -2.00
C GLU A 62 -3.68 -21.78 -3.39
N GLU A 63 -4.91 -21.34 -3.49
CA GLU A 63 -5.50 -20.82 -4.72
C GLU A 63 -4.78 -19.54 -5.18
N LEU A 64 -4.55 -18.62 -4.26
CA LEU A 64 -3.80 -17.39 -4.52
C LEU A 64 -2.35 -17.69 -4.96
N ARG A 65 -1.68 -18.62 -4.29
CA ARG A 65 -0.33 -19.05 -4.66
C ARG A 65 -0.28 -19.70 -6.04
N ARG A 66 -1.26 -20.51 -6.36
CA ARG A 66 -1.36 -21.17 -7.67
C ARG A 66 -1.46 -20.14 -8.78
N GLU A 67 -2.33 -19.15 -8.60
CA GLU A 67 -2.50 -18.09 -9.58
C GLU A 67 -1.25 -17.20 -9.70
N LEU A 68 -0.66 -16.78 -8.59
CA LEU A 68 0.55 -15.97 -8.59
C LEU A 68 1.74 -16.67 -9.24
N ARG A 69 1.89 -17.98 -9.09
CA ARG A 69 2.97 -18.74 -9.73
C ARG A 69 2.91 -18.74 -11.25
N THR A 70 1.75 -18.45 -11.84
CA THR A 70 1.62 -18.34 -13.31
C THR A 70 2.36 -17.11 -13.86
N VAL A 71 2.45 -16.04 -13.09
CA VAL A 71 3.07 -14.76 -13.49
C VAL A 71 4.37 -14.47 -12.74
N LEU A 72 4.56 -15.08 -11.58
CA LEU A 72 5.74 -14.93 -10.71
C LEU A 72 6.39 -16.30 -10.48
N PRO A 73 7.09 -16.87 -11.47
CA PRO A 73 7.66 -18.21 -11.35
C PRO A 73 8.80 -18.29 -10.33
N ASN A 74 9.49 -17.18 -10.07
CA ASN A 74 10.60 -17.09 -9.13
C ASN A 74 10.31 -16.06 -8.02
N PRO A 75 10.78 -16.29 -6.79
CA PRO A 75 10.60 -15.34 -5.68
C PRO A 75 11.24 -13.97 -5.90
N ASP A 76 12.26 -13.91 -6.75
CA ASP A 76 12.96 -12.66 -7.10
C ASP A 76 12.31 -11.89 -8.26
N THR A 77 11.25 -12.46 -8.86
CA THR A 77 10.55 -11.79 -9.96
C THR A 77 9.61 -10.73 -9.40
N VAL A 78 9.86 -9.48 -9.75
CA VAL A 78 8.96 -8.38 -9.43
C VAL A 78 7.84 -8.34 -10.48
N GLY A 79 6.62 -8.58 -10.04
CA GLY A 79 5.44 -8.51 -10.91
C GLY A 79 5.07 -7.07 -11.25
N LEU A 80 4.78 -6.84 -12.53
CA LEU A 80 4.20 -5.56 -12.95
C LEU A 80 2.75 -5.48 -12.46
N ILE A 81 2.35 -4.32 -11.95
CA ILE A 81 0.97 -4.06 -11.48
C ILE A 81 -0.05 -4.38 -12.57
N SER A 82 0.26 -4.04 -13.83
CA SER A 82 -0.61 -4.34 -14.98
C SER A 82 -0.86 -5.83 -15.19
N THR A 83 0.12 -6.68 -14.92
CA THR A 83 0.01 -8.13 -15.01
C THR A 83 -0.79 -8.69 -13.83
N LEU A 84 -0.53 -8.23 -12.63
CA LEU A 84 -1.25 -8.63 -11.42
C LEU A 84 -2.72 -8.23 -11.48
N ALA A 85 -3.03 -7.07 -12.05
CA ALA A 85 -4.39 -6.58 -12.22
C ALA A 85 -5.25 -7.42 -13.19
N GLN A 86 -4.64 -8.30 -13.97
CA GLN A 86 -5.34 -9.22 -14.88
C GLN A 86 -5.64 -10.58 -14.27
N LEU A 87 -5.17 -10.85 -13.06
CA LEU A 87 -5.39 -12.13 -12.38
C LEU A 87 -6.81 -12.20 -11.81
N PRO A 88 -7.65 -13.13 -12.30
CA PRO A 88 -9.07 -13.13 -11.96
C PRO A 88 -9.34 -13.42 -10.47
N PHE A 89 -8.59 -14.33 -9.85
CA PHE A 89 -8.76 -14.63 -8.45
C PHE A 89 -8.29 -13.48 -7.56
N LEU A 90 -7.09 -12.94 -7.82
CA LEU A 90 -6.52 -11.85 -7.04
C LEU A 90 -7.39 -10.59 -7.05
N VAL A 91 -7.97 -10.25 -8.21
CA VAL A 91 -8.74 -9.01 -8.39
C VAL A 91 -10.23 -9.19 -8.11
N GLY A 92 -10.78 -10.37 -8.38
CA GLY A 92 -12.20 -10.67 -8.26
C GLY A 92 -12.57 -11.45 -7.01
N ASP A 93 -12.24 -12.73 -6.98
CA ASP A 93 -12.74 -13.66 -5.95
C ASP A 93 -12.10 -13.43 -4.58
N PHE A 94 -10.81 -13.15 -4.54
CA PHE A 94 -10.07 -12.95 -3.28
C PHE A 94 -10.60 -11.78 -2.44
N PRO A 95 -10.78 -10.56 -2.98
CA PRO A 95 -11.36 -9.46 -2.22
C PRO A 95 -12.79 -9.73 -1.73
N VAL A 96 -13.60 -10.42 -2.54
CA VAL A 96 -14.96 -10.78 -2.17
C VAL A 96 -14.98 -11.78 -1.01
N GLN A 97 -14.16 -12.82 -1.08
CA GLN A 97 -14.01 -13.80 0.00
C GLN A 97 -13.49 -13.14 1.28
N LEU A 98 -12.49 -12.27 1.16
CA LEU A 98 -11.96 -11.51 2.29
C LEU A 98 -13.05 -10.65 2.97
N CYS A 99 -13.88 -9.96 2.19
CA CYS A 99 -15.01 -9.21 2.71
C CYS A 99 -16.04 -10.07 3.44
N LEU A 100 -16.34 -11.27 2.92
CA LEU A 100 -17.28 -12.19 3.57
C LEU A 100 -16.76 -12.70 4.91
N TYR A 101 -15.47 -12.95 5.04
CA TYR A 101 -14.85 -13.32 6.32
C TYR A 101 -14.82 -12.17 7.33
N CYS A 102 -14.77 -10.91 6.86
CA CYS A 102 -14.87 -9.72 7.70
C CYS A 102 -16.20 -9.58 8.44
N GLN A 103 -17.27 -10.16 7.92
CA GLN A 103 -18.63 -9.98 8.47
C GLN A 103 -19.03 -11.04 9.49
N GLY A 104 -18.20 -12.03 9.69
CA GLY A 104 -18.39 -13.12 10.67
C GLY A 104 -17.63 -12.91 11.94
#